data_aaaeab37e5cc986df96323dab6282950
#
_entry.id   aaaeab37e5cc986df96323dab6282950
#
_cell.length_a   1.000
_cell.length_b   1.000
_cell.length_c   1.000
_cell.angle_alpha   90.00
_cell.angle_beta   90.00
_cell.angle_gamma   90.00
#
_symmetry.space_group_name_H-M   'P 1'
#
loop_
_entity.id
_entity.type
_entity.pdbx_description
1 polymer ?
#
loop_
_entity_poly.entity_id
_entity_poly.type
_entity_poly.pdbx_seq_one_letter_code
_entity_poly.pdbx_strand_id
1 'polypeptide(L)'
;MKLNRFRTAIAAVIALILISGVGLALPASAADTRYITISATGTTSVVPDAVRINATISILGTTSKGALSTASKTSSAVRSVLTANKVATKDIATQSITVYPEYSYSASGTPTLSGYRATQSFDITIRNATTAGAVVDAIVEPSGDNLQINGISPFVLDSDKATETARTAAVKKAKAKAASYAKLLGVKLVRVIYLDETSTPTTYPIYSATTKADSAQTVVDLGEQKVSVSVTVRWAIG
;
A
#
# COMPACT_ATOMS: atom_id res chain seq x y z
N MET A 1 92.08 -8.34 8.67
CA MET A 1 91.67 -7.41 7.58
C MET A 1 90.61 -8.02 6.66
N LYS A 2 89.63 -8.84 7.12
CA LYS A 2 88.60 -9.48 6.33
C LYS A 2 87.13 -9.20 6.79
N LEU A 3 86.95 -8.50 7.88
CA LEU A 3 85.64 -8.27 8.52
C LEU A 3 84.91 -7.01 8.00
N ASN A 4 85.64 -6.04 7.45
CA ASN A 4 85.02 -4.76 6.99
C ASN A 4 84.44 -4.79 5.60
N ARG A 5 84.81 -5.76 4.77
CA ARG A 5 84.27 -5.93 3.41
C ARG A 5 82.87 -6.57 3.40
N PHE A 6 82.56 -7.36 4.42
CA PHE A 6 81.23 -8.00 4.53
C PHE A 6 80.12 -7.01 5.03
N ARG A 7 80.54 -6.05 5.85
CA ARG A 7 79.61 -5.03 6.39
C ARG A 7 79.14 -4.02 5.34
N THR A 8 80.04 -3.65 4.44
CA THR A 8 79.66 -2.74 3.30
C THR A 8 78.85 -3.36 2.23
N ALA A 9 79.03 -4.66 2.00
CA ALA A 9 78.18 -5.38 1.01
C ALA A 9 76.71 -5.59 1.50
N ILE A 10 76.52 -5.82 2.82
CA ILE A 10 75.18 -5.98 3.40
C ILE A 10 74.46 -4.63 3.47
N ALA A 11 75.14 -3.54 3.72
CA ALA A 11 74.53 -2.20 3.74
C ALA A 11 74.09 -1.75 2.33
N ALA A 12 74.79 -2.13 1.27
CA ALA A 12 74.44 -1.80 -0.11
C ALA A 12 73.23 -2.61 -0.61
N VAL A 13 73.07 -3.87 -0.17
CA VAL A 13 71.93 -4.72 -0.53
C VAL A 13 70.67 -4.30 0.20
N ILE A 14 70.76 -3.87 1.44
CA ILE A 14 69.59 -3.36 2.21
C ILE A 14 69.13 -1.99 1.66
N ALA A 15 69.99 -1.15 1.20
CA ALA A 15 69.66 0.13 0.58
C ALA A 15 68.95 -0.06 -0.81
N LEU A 16 69.27 -1.12 -1.56
CA LEU A 16 68.67 -1.38 -2.85
C LEU A 16 67.26 -2.01 -2.75
N ILE A 17 66.93 -2.69 -1.65
CA ILE A 17 65.62 -3.28 -1.38
C ILE A 17 64.61 -2.21 -0.85
N LEU A 18 65.08 -1.14 -0.29
CA LEU A 18 64.18 -0.06 0.23
C LEU A 18 63.77 0.96 -0.86
N ILE A 19 64.38 0.96 -2.06
CA ILE A 19 64.04 1.88 -3.13
C ILE A 19 63.03 1.26 -4.12
N SER A 20 62.83 -0.07 -4.10
CA SER A 20 61.87 -0.74 -4.98
C SER A 20 60.45 -0.91 -4.39
N GLY A 21 60.18 -0.38 -3.19
CA GLY A 21 58.92 -0.56 -2.47
C GLY A 21 58.01 0.69 -2.41
N VAL A 22 58.42 1.83 -2.93
CA VAL A 22 57.54 3.00 -3.05
C VAL A 22 56.84 2.91 -4.39
N GLY A 23 55.90 1.96 -4.51
CA GLY A 23 54.82 2.10 -5.48
C GLY A 23 54.10 3.41 -5.13
N LEU A 24 54.29 4.41 -6.03
CA LEU A 24 53.43 5.60 -6.00
C LEU A 24 51.99 5.10 -6.26
N ALA A 25 51.33 4.72 -5.16
CA ALA A 25 49.88 4.68 -5.16
C ALA A 25 49.47 6.14 -5.39
N LEU A 26 49.34 6.51 -6.65
CA LEU A 26 48.58 7.71 -7.03
C LEU A 26 47.26 7.60 -6.32
N PRO A 27 46.88 8.58 -5.46
CA PRO A 27 45.56 8.59 -4.91
C PRO A 27 44.64 8.50 -6.15
N ALA A 28 43.82 7.41 -6.23
CA ALA A 28 42.75 7.39 -7.16
C ALA A 28 41.89 8.61 -6.84
N SER A 29 42.13 9.69 -7.55
CA SER A 29 41.30 10.87 -7.51
C SER A 29 39.92 10.36 -7.88
N ALA A 30 39.08 10.12 -6.89
CA ALA A 30 37.67 9.94 -7.11
C ALA A 30 37.26 11.21 -7.86
N ALA A 31 37.12 11.09 -9.18
CA ALA A 31 36.66 12.18 -9.99
C ALA A 31 35.36 12.67 -9.35
N ASP A 32 35.40 13.89 -8.81
CA ASP A 32 34.28 14.50 -8.14
C ASP A 32 33.16 14.61 -9.19
N THR A 33 32.32 13.59 -9.22
CA THR A 33 31.28 13.47 -10.25
C THR A 33 30.23 14.50 -9.94
N ARG A 34 30.34 15.68 -10.58
CA ARG A 34 29.33 16.73 -10.48
C ARG A 34 27.98 16.15 -10.90
N TYR A 35 26.93 16.46 -10.14
CA TYR A 35 25.62 15.91 -10.41
C TYR A 35 24.48 16.88 -10.07
N ILE A 36 23.34 16.65 -10.66
CA ILE A 36 22.05 17.25 -10.28
C ILE A 36 21.16 16.12 -9.75
N THR A 37 20.56 16.32 -8.57
CA THR A 37 19.57 15.41 -7.99
C THR A 37 18.20 16.09 -8.03
N ILE A 38 17.22 15.44 -8.59
CA ILE A 38 15.84 15.94 -8.72
C ILE A 38 14.88 14.89 -8.20
N SER A 39 13.96 15.35 -7.35
CA SER A 39 12.78 14.57 -6.99
C SER A 39 11.55 15.11 -7.72
N ALA A 40 10.70 14.21 -8.19
CA ALA A 40 9.45 14.54 -8.86
C ALA A 40 8.39 13.49 -8.57
N THR A 41 7.14 13.94 -8.49
CA THR A 41 5.96 13.09 -8.33
C THR A 41 5.13 13.11 -9.61
N GLY A 42 4.83 11.94 -10.13
CA GLY A 42 3.85 11.72 -11.19
C GLY A 42 2.53 11.26 -10.58
N THR A 43 1.43 11.61 -11.19
CA THR A 43 0.09 11.27 -10.73
C THR A 43 -0.80 10.91 -11.91
N THR A 44 -1.73 9.98 -11.67
CA THR A 44 -2.84 9.68 -12.57
C THR A 44 -4.12 9.50 -11.77
N SER A 45 -5.27 9.81 -12.35
CA SER A 45 -6.59 9.51 -11.77
C SER A 45 -7.12 8.23 -12.40
N VAL A 46 -7.82 7.43 -11.60
CA VAL A 46 -8.45 6.18 -12.02
C VAL A 46 -9.79 6.03 -11.30
N VAL A 47 -10.81 5.58 -12.04
CA VAL A 47 -12.10 5.24 -11.43
C VAL A 47 -12.00 3.84 -10.82
N PRO A 48 -12.41 3.63 -9.55
CA PRO A 48 -12.48 2.32 -8.94
C PRO A 48 -13.34 1.34 -9.74
N ASP A 49 -12.88 0.11 -9.86
CA ASP A 49 -13.57 -0.97 -10.57
C ASP A 49 -14.12 -2.05 -9.61
N ALA A 50 -13.78 -1.97 -8.33
CA ALA A 50 -14.20 -2.86 -7.28
C ALA A 50 -14.63 -2.11 -6.02
N VAL A 51 -15.39 -2.80 -5.16
CA VAL A 51 -15.84 -2.29 -3.87
C VAL A 51 -15.57 -3.32 -2.79
N ARG A 52 -15.01 -2.88 -1.68
CA ARG A 52 -14.88 -3.66 -0.45
C ARG A 52 -15.99 -3.29 0.51
N ILE A 53 -16.68 -4.30 1.03
CA ILE A 53 -17.74 -4.16 2.03
C ILE A 53 -17.29 -4.87 3.30
N ASN A 54 -17.25 -4.14 4.41
CA ASN A 54 -17.06 -4.71 5.73
C ASN A 54 -18.43 -4.82 6.41
N ALA A 55 -18.83 -6.03 6.75
CA ALA A 55 -20.11 -6.31 7.35
C ALA A 55 -19.96 -7.22 8.57
N THR A 56 -20.83 -7.06 9.56
CA THR A 56 -20.85 -7.87 10.79
C THR A 56 -22.27 -8.35 11.05
N ILE A 57 -22.42 -9.65 11.26
CA ILE A 57 -23.64 -10.25 11.82
C ILE A 57 -23.49 -10.29 13.33
N SER A 58 -24.50 -9.78 14.05
CA SER A 58 -24.51 -9.69 15.51
C SER A 58 -25.82 -10.27 16.05
N ILE A 59 -25.74 -11.38 16.76
CA ILE A 59 -26.91 -12.11 17.31
C ILE A 59 -26.81 -12.15 18.82
N LEU A 60 -27.88 -11.74 19.49
CA LEU A 60 -28.07 -11.95 20.92
C LEU A 60 -28.89 -13.22 21.13
N GLY A 61 -28.44 -14.12 21.98
CA GLY A 61 -29.12 -15.35 22.32
C GLY A 61 -29.08 -15.62 23.84
N THR A 62 -29.95 -16.48 24.31
CA THR A 62 -30.00 -16.84 25.75
C THR A 62 -28.84 -17.74 26.18
N THR A 63 -28.19 -18.43 25.21
CA THR A 63 -27.00 -19.26 25.44
C THR A 63 -25.94 -18.97 24.39
N SER A 64 -24.67 -19.13 24.74
CA SER A 64 -23.54 -18.95 23.80
C SER A 64 -23.66 -19.85 22.57
N LYS A 65 -24.04 -21.12 22.78
CA LYS A 65 -24.26 -22.09 21.68
C LYS A 65 -25.43 -21.68 20.78
N GLY A 66 -26.53 -21.19 21.36
CA GLY A 66 -27.69 -20.73 20.60
C GLY A 66 -27.38 -19.49 19.76
N ALA A 67 -26.73 -18.48 20.36
CA ALA A 67 -26.29 -17.28 19.67
C ALA A 67 -25.35 -17.62 18.49
N LEU A 68 -24.32 -18.45 18.71
CA LEU A 68 -23.39 -18.87 17.67
C LEU A 68 -24.08 -19.66 16.55
N SER A 69 -24.98 -20.58 16.90
CA SER A 69 -25.72 -21.37 15.90
C SER A 69 -26.58 -20.47 15.01
N THR A 70 -27.28 -19.49 15.59
CA THR A 70 -28.09 -18.54 14.81
C THR A 70 -27.21 -17.63 13.95
N ALA A 71 -26.11 -17.10 14.49
CA ALA A 71 -25.14 -16.31 13.72
C ALA A 71 -24.60 -17.10 12.52
N SER A 72 -24.27 -18.38 12.71
CA SER A 72 -23.79 -19.25 11.63
C SER A 72 -24.84 -19.50 10.54
N LYS A 73 -26.11 -19.68 10.92
CA LYS A 73 -27.21 -19.83 9.96
C LYS A 73 -27.42 -18.55 9.14
N THR A 74 -27.46 -17.38 9.80
CA THR A 74 -27.56 -16.09 9.12
C THR A 74 -26.37 -15.84 8.20
N SER A 75 -25.15 -16.17 8.66
CA SER A 75 -23.94 -16.07 7.84
C SER A 75 -23.99 -16.96 6.60
N SER A 76 -24.55 -18.16 6.71
CA SER A 76 -24.73 -19.08 5.58
C SER A 76 -25.74 -18.52 4.58
N ALA A 77 -26.83 -17.91 5.04
CA ALA A 77 -27.81 -17.26 4.20
C ALA A 77 -27.19 -16.06 3.43
N VAL A 78 -26.43 -15.21 4.10
CA VAL A 78 -25.69 -14.09 3.48
C VAL A 78 -24.73 -14.61 2.41
N ARG A 79 -23.95 -15.67 2.69
CA ARG A 79 -23.03 -16.27 1.70
C ARG A 79 -23.77 -16.82 0.49
N SER A 80 -24.94 -17.43 0.68
CA SER A 80 -25.78 -17.92 -0.42
C SER A 80 -26.23 -16.79 -1.31
N VAL A 81 -26.68 -15.67 -0.73
CA VAL A 81 -27.09 -14.47 -1.47
C VAL A 81 -25.90 -13.85 -2.21
N LEU A 82 -24.73 -13.75 -1.57
CA LEU A 82 -23.51 -13.26 -2.22
C LEU A 82 -23.15 -14.11 -3.45
N THR A 83 -23.22 -15.44 -3.30
CA THR A 83 -22.96 -16.37 -4.41
C THR A 83 -23.98 -16.23 -5.55
N ALA A 84 -25.27 -16.07 -5.22
CA ALA A 84 -26.32 -15.80 -6.19
C ALA A 84 -26.09 -14.49 -6.97
N ASN A 85 -25.51 -13.49 -6.30
CA ASN A 85 -25.08 -12.21 -6.89
C ASN A 85 -23.68 -12.26 -7.52
N LYS A 86 -23.16 -13.46 -7.82
CA LYS A 86 -21.90 -13.70 -8.53
C LYS A 86 -20.64 -13.25 -7.77
N VAL A 87 -20.73 -13.12 -6.46
CA VAL A 87 -19.54 -12.90 -5.60
C VAL A 87 -18.88 -14.25 -5.41
N ALA A 88 -17.62 -14.37 -5.83
CA ALA A 88 -16.87 -15.61 -5.73
C ALA A 88 -16.53 -15.93 -4.26
N THR A 89 -16.50 -17.21 -3.88
CA THR A 89 -16.17 -17.63 -2.50
C THR A 89 -14.84 -17.10 -2.01
N LYS A 90 -13.84 -16.99 -2.89
CA LYS A 90 -12.52 -16.41 -2.58
C LYS A 90 -12.56 -14.92 -2.23
N ASP A 91 -13.62 -14.23 -2.60
CA ASP A 91 -13.84 -12.80 -2.37
C ASP A 91 -14.68 -12.55 -1.10
N ILE A 92 -14.99 -13.60 -0.33
CA ILE A 92 -15.73 -13.55 0.93
C ILE A 92 -14.82 -14.09 2.04
N ALA A 93 -14.18 -13.20 2.78
CA ALA A 93 -13.30 -13.57 3.87
C ALA A 93 -14.01 -13.38 5.22
N THR A 94 -13.92 -14.37 6.12
CA THR A 94 -14.29 -14.20 7.52
C THR A 94 -13.13 -13.53 8.25
N GLN A 95 -13.37 -12.38 8.87
CA GLN A 95 -12.36 -11.64 9.63
C GLN A 95 -12.28 -12.11 11.09
N SER A 96 -13.46 -12.30 11.71
CA SER A 96 -13.52 -12.73 13.09
C SER A 96 -14.84 -13.46 13.39
N ILE A 97 -14.81 -14.34 14.39
CA ILE A 97 -15.98 -14.94 15.04
C ILE A 97 -15.77 -14.83 16.53
N THR A 98 -16.68 -14.16 17.24
CA THR A 98 -16.59 -14.00 18.70
C THR A 98 -17.92 -14.33 19.37
N VAL A 99 -17.85 -14.82 20.61
CA VAL A 99 -19.02 -15.00 21.46
C VAL A 99 -18.65 -14.54 22.87
N TYR A 100 -19.46 -13.67 23.44
CA TYR A 100 -19.21 -13.15 24.78
C TYR A 100 -20.53 -12.90 25.54
N PRO A 101 -20.53 -12.96 26.90
CA PRO A 101 -21.70 -12.61 27.68
C PRO A 101 -21.97 -11.10 27.58
N GLU A 102 -23.23 -10.74 27.47
CA GLU A 102 -23.70 -9.35 27.46
C GLU A 102 -24.49 -9.07 28.76
N TYR A 103 -24.18 -7.96 29.41
CA TYR A 103 -24.78 -7.54 30.63
C TYR A 103 -25.53 -6.22 30.46
N SER A 104 -26.69 -6.11 31.08
CA SER A 104 -27.40 -4.85 31.30
C SER A 104 -27.09 -4.33 32.69
N TYR A 105 -27.03 -3.01 32.82
CA TYR A 105 -26.80 -2.33 34.10
C TYR A 105 -28.06 -1.58 34.48
N SER A 106 -28.59 -1.87 35.70
CA SER A 106 -29.70 -1.11 36.29
C SER A 106 -29.21 0.24 36.78
N ALA A 107 -30.15 1.14 37.17
CA ALA A 107 -29.82 2.42 37.77
C ALA A 107 -29.02 2.26 39.09
N SER A 108 -29.12 1.11 39.78
CA SER A 108 -28.34 0.76 40.97
C SER A 108 -26.93 0.28 40.67
N GLY A 109 -26.54 0.18 39.38
CA GLY A 109 -25.22 -0.26 38.98
C GLY A 109 -24.97 -1.77 39.00
N THR A 110 -25.98 -2.60 39.39
CA THR A 110 -25.82 -4.06 39.43
C THR A 110 -25.89 -4.66 38.03
N PRO A 111 -24.86 -5.41 37.59
CA PRO A 111 -24.89 -6.06 36.28
C PRO A 111 -25.83 -7.28 36.29
N THR A 112 -26.70 -7.35 35.30
CA THR A 112 -27.56 -8.51 35.06
C THR A 112 -27.25 -9.10 33.71
N LEU A 113 -27.02 -10.42 33.61
CA LEU A 113 -26.74 -11.09 32.35
C LEU A 113 -27.97 -10.98 31.43
N SER A 114 -27.81 -10.27 30.30
CA SER A 114 -28.83 -10.11 29.25
C SER A 114 -28.85 -11.29 28.27
N GLY A 115 -27.71 -11.96 28.10
CA GLY A 115 -27.53 -13.07 27.20
C GLY A 115 -26.10 -13.21 26.71
N TYR A 116 -25.96 -13.82 25.54
CA TYR A 116 -24.67 -14.01 24.86
C TYR A 116 -24.75 -13.43 23.48
N ARG A 117 -23.80 -12.56 23.15
CA ARG A 117 -23.69 -11.97 21.83
C ARG A 117 -22.67 -12.74 21.00
N ALA A 118 -23.14 -13.31 19.87
CA ALA A 118 -22.26 -13.88 18.85
C ALA A 118 -22.11 -12.88 17.70
N THR A 119 -20.88 -12.59 17.32
CA THR A 119 -20.58 -11.75 16.16
C THR A 119 -19.74 -12.49 15.14
N GLN A 120 -20.03 -12.25 13.87
CA GLN A 120 -19.22 -12.76 12.75
C GLN A 120 -19.01 -11.65 11.74
N SER A 121 -17.76 -11.25 11.55
CA SER A 121 -17.38 -10.17 10.63
C SER A 121 -16.84 -10.72 9.32
N PHE A 122 -17.18 -10.03 8.23
CA PHE A 122 -16.81 -10.36 6.85
C PHE A 122 -16.12 -9.19 6.17
N ASP A 123 -15.17 -9.53 5.34
CA ASP A 123 -14.62 -8.66 4.30
C ASP A 123 -15.06 -9.25 2.93
N ILE A 124 -15.83 -8.48 2.19
CA ILE A 124 -16.46 -8.91 0.93
C ILE A 124 -15.93 -8.02 -0.19
N THR A 125 -15.33 -8.63 -1.21
CA THR A 125 -14.87 -7.92 -2.40
C THR A 125 -15.85 -8.08 -3.54
N ILE A 126 -16.44 -6.98 -3.99
CA ILE A 126 -17.29 -6.92 -5.19
C ILE A 126 -16.41 -6.45 -6.35
N ARG A 127 -16.10 -7.36 -7.29
CA ARG A 127 -15.20 -7.09 -8.43
C ARG A 127 -15.83 -6.25 -9.54
N ASN A 128 -17.13 -6.07 -9.51
CA ASN A 128 -17.85 -5.15 -10.39
C ASN A 128 -18.47 -4.06 -9.53
N ALA A 129 -17.81 -2.92 -9.45
CA ALA A 129 -18.24 -1.80 -8.62
C ALA A 129 -19.67 -1.33 -8.89
N THR A 130 -20.16 -1.47 -10.13
CA THR A 130 -21.52 -1.03 -10.51
C THR A 130 -22.62 -1.87 -9.87
N THR A 131 -22.32 -3.09 -9.42
CA THR A 131 -23.28 -3.99 -8.78
C THR A 131 -23.28 -3.89 -7.25
N ALA A 132 -22.39 -3.07 -6.68
CA ALA A 132 -22.17 -3.03 -5.23
C ALA A 132 -23.43 -2.64 -4.45
N GLY A 133 -24.19 -1.64 -4.91
CA GLY A 133 -25.45 -1.23 -4.27
C GLY A 133 -26.47 -2.35 -4.20
N ALA A 134 -26.70 -3.03 -5.32
CA ALA A 134 -27.64 -4.15 -5.37
C ALA A 134 -27.21 -5.33 -4.48
N VAL A 135 -25.88 -5.57 -4.35
CA VAL A 135 -25.36 -6.61 -3.45
C VAL A 135 -25.57 -6.21 -1.99
N VAL A 136 -25.37 -4.93 -1.65
CA VAL A 136 -25.63 -4.41 -0.30
C VAL A 136 -27.10 -4.63 0.06
N ASP A 137 -28.03 -4.23 -0.79
CA ASP A 137 -29.47 -4.40 -0.57
C ASP A 137 -29.82 -5.89 -0.40
N ALA A 138 -29.26 -6.75 -1.24
CA ALA A 138 -29.52 -8.18 -1.22
C ALA A 138 -29.05 -8.89 0.06
N ILE A 139 -27.94 -8.48 0.68
CA ILE A 139 -27.45 -9.12 1.91
C ILE A 139 -28.21 -8.66 3.16
N VAL A 140 -28.86 -7.50 3.12
CA VAL A 140 -29.67 -6.98 4.21
C VAL A 140 -30.93 -7.85 4.40
N GLU A 141 -31.55 -8.30 3.31
CA GLU A 141 -32.82 -9.04 3.36
C GLU A 141 -32.77 -10.31 4.25
N PRO A 142 -31.82 -11.27 4.07
CA PRO A 142 -31.76 -12.48 4.90
C PRO A 142 -31.26 -12.25 6.32
N SER A 143 -30.68 -11.11 6.58
CA SER A 143 -30.03 -10.79 7.86
C SER A 143 -30.89 -9.93 8.77
N GLY A 144 -31.81 -9.15 8.22
CA GLY A 144 -32.64 -8.17 8.94
C GLY A 144 -31.78 -7.25 9.81
N ASP A 145 -32.28 -6.96 10.99
CA ASP A 145 -31.63 -6.06 11.95
C ASP A 145 -30.32 -6.61 12.55
N ASN A 146 -29.96 -7.85 12.23
CA ASN A 146 -28.75 -8.49 12.72
C ASN A 146 -27.50 -8.16 11.89
N LEU A 147 -27.63 -7.52 10.73
CA LEU A 147 -26.53 -7.11 9.87
C LEU A 147 -26.14 -5.66 10.15
N GLN A 148 -24.85 -5.45 10.36
CA GLN A 148 -24.24 -4.13 10.43
C GLN A 148 -23.27 -3.99 9.28
N ILE A 149 -23.42 -2.94 8.45
CA ILE A 149 -22.45 -2.58 7.43
C ILE A 149 -21.51 -1.54 8.03
N ASN A 150 -20.27 -1.96 8.30
CA ASN A 150 -19.28 -1.13 8.98
C ASN A 150 -18.55 -0.18 8.01
N GLY A 151 -18.57 -0.49 6.72
CA GLY A 151 -17.97 0.36 5.71
C GLY A 151 -18.10 -0.20 4.30
N ILE A 152 -18.15 0.73 3.35
CA ILE A 152 -18.15 0.46 1.91
C ILE A 152 -17.03 1.31 1.32
N SER A 153 -16.06 0.67 0.68
CA SER A 153 -14.86 1.34 0.18
C SER A 153 -14.58 0.96 -1.27
N PRO A 154 -14.84 1.85 -2.23
CA PRO A 154 -14.39 1.64 -3.60
C PRO A 154 -12.87 1.58 -3.69
N PHE A 155 -12.34 0.71 -4.54
CA PHE A 155 -10.91 0.58 -4.78
C PHE A 155 -10.62 0.05 -6.19
N VAL A 156 -9.37 0.18 -6.61
CA VAL A 156 -8.88 -0.34 -7.89
C VAL A 156 -8.28 -1.72 -7.64
N LEU A 157 -8.83 -2.74 -8.31
CA LEU A 157 -8.40 -4.14 -8.17
C LEU A 157 -6.96 -4.35 -8.65
N ASP A 158 -6.63 -3.76 -9.80
CA ASP A 158 -5.31 -3.81 -10.39
C ASP A 158 -4.82 -2.37 -10.66
N SER A 159 -3.95 -1.90 -9.79
CA SER A 159 -3.38 -0.56 -9.90
C SER A 159 -2.10 -0.50 -10.77
N ASP A 160 -1.61 -1.62 -11.31
CA ASP A 160 -0.31 -1.68 -11.98
C ASP A 160 -0.24 -0.76 -13.19
N LYS A 161 -1.27 -0.75 -14.04
CA LYS A 161 -1.35 0.15 -15.19
C LYS A 161 -1.38 1.64 -14.79
N ALA A 162 -2.13 1.97 -13.74
CA ALA A 162 -2.19 3.33 -13.22
C ALA A 162 -0.84 3.73 -12.59
N THR A 163 -0.21 2.81 -11.86
CA THR A 163 1.12 2.99 -11.28
C THR A 163 2.18 3.22 -12.36
N GLU A 164 2.15 2.45 -13.45
CA GLU A 164 3.07 2.63 -14.59
C GLU A 164 2.88 3.99 -15.25
N THR A 165 1.63 4.43 -15.42
CA THR A 165 1.31 5.76 -15.95
C THR A 165 1.85 6.86 -15.04
N ALA A 166 1.65 6.74 -13.73
CA ALA A 166 2.15 7.70 -12.74
C ALA A 166 3.70 7.69 -12.70
N ARG A 167 4.35 6.52 -12.78
CA ARG A 167 5.81 6.37 -12.86
C ARG A 167 6.38 7.06 -14.10
N THR A 168 5.77 6.83 -15.26
CA THR A 168 6.15 7.49 -16.50
C THR A 168 6.06 9.02 -16.37
N ALA A 169 4.98 9.52 -15.78
CA ALA A 169 4.81 10.95 -15.52
C ALA A 169 5.87 11.50 -14.55
N ALA A 170 6.22 10.75 -13.49
CA ALA A 170 7.25 11.12 -12.52
C ALA A 170 8.62 11.27 -13.18
N VAL A 171 9.04 10.25 -13.94
CA VAL A 171 10.34 10.25 -14.66
C VAL A 171 10.41 11.37 -15.69
N LYS A 172 9.33 11.58 -16.45
CA LYS A 172 9.24 12.70 -17.43
C LYS A 172 9.40 14.06 -16.75
N LYS A 173 8.72 14.28 -15.62
CA LYS A 173 8.83 15.51 -14.82
C LYS A 173 10.25 15.68 -14.25
N ALA A 174 10.84 14.61 -13.69
CA ALA A 174 12.19 14.67 -13.14
C ALA A 174 13.20 15.06 -14.23
N LYS A 175 13.14 14.42 -15.40
CA LYS A 175 14.01 14.72 -16.55
C LYS A 175 13.84 16.16 -17.06
N ALA A 176 12.60 16.65 -17.16
CA ALA A 176 12.32 18.01 -17.58
C ALA A 176 12.89 19.05 -16.58
N LYS A 177 12.73 18.82 -15.27
CA LYS A 177 13.32 19.66 -14.22
C LYS A 177 14.85 19.66 -14.30
N ALA A 178 15.48 18.47 -14.43
CA ALA A 178 16.92 18.35 -14.52
C ALA A 178 17.46 19.10 -15.75
N ALA A 179 16.82 18.98 -16.90
CA ALA A 179 17.20 19.68 -18.12
C ALA A 179 17.07 21.22 -17.97
N SER A 180 16.03 21.67 -17.30
CA SER A 180 15.85 23.11 -16.99
C SER A 180 16.98 23.64 -16.12
N TYR A 181 17.33 22.93 -15.04
CA TYR A 181 18.46 23.33 -14.17
C TYR A 181 19.81 23.27 -14.91
N ALA A 182 20.04 22.24 -15.71
CA ALA A 182 21.28 22.14 -16.51
C ALA A 182 21.43 23.35 -17.44
N LYS A 183 20.34 23.77 -18.10
CA LYS A 183 20.31 24.95 -18.95
C LYS A 183 20.62 26.24 -18.17
N LEU A 184 20.01 26.42 -16.99
CA LEU A 184 20.22 27.61 -16.14
C LEU A 184 21.66 27.66 -15.58
N LEU A 185 22.27 26.52 -15.33
CA LEU A 185 23.64 26.41 -14.82
C LEU A 185 24.70 26.39 -15.93
N GLY A 186 24.31 26.39 -17.21
CA GLY A 186 25.26 26.33 -18.34
C GLY A 186 25.97 25.00 -18.48
N VAL A 187 25.40 23.90 -17.96
CA VAL A 187 25.97 22.56 -18.02
C VAL A 187 25.09 21.60 -18.84
N LYS A 188 25.65 20.43 -19.19
CA LYS A 188 24.89 19.39 -19.92
C LYS A 188 24.59 18.21 -18.99
N LEU A 189 23.40 17.61 -19.15
CA LEU A 189 23.10 16.31 -18.56
C LEU A 189 23.82 15.22 -19.38
N VAL A 190 24.59 14.35 -18.68
CA VAL A 190 25.39 13.31 -19.35
C VAL A 190 24.70 11.95 -19.24
N ARG A 191 24.56 11.43 -18.03
CA ARG A 191 23.97 10.10 -17.80
C ARG A 191 23.25 10.05 -16.44
N VAL A 192 22.34 9.12 -16.29
CA VAL A 192 21.74 8.79 -14.99
C VAL A 192 22.79 8.04 -14.15
N ILE A 193 23.05 8.49 -12.94
CA ILE A 193 23.91 7.83 -11.96
C ILE A 193 23.07 6.92 -11.06
N TYR A 194 21.89 7.41 -10.68
CA TYR A 194 21.05 6.79 -9.67
C TYR A 194 19.58 7.13 -9.94
N LEU A 195 18.71 6.17 -9.73
CA LEU A 195 17.26 6.35 -9.72
C LEU A 195 16.70 5.55 -8.54
N ASP A 196 15.89 6.18 -7.75
CA ASP A 196 15.16 5.58 -6.64
C ASP A 196 13.69 5.93 -6.71
N GLU A 197 12.82 4.93 -6.57
CA GLU A 197 11.39 5.10 -6.42
C GLU A 197 11.08 5.12 -4.91
N THR A 198 10.86 6.31 -4.38
CA THR A 198 10.82 6.57 -2.92
C THR A 198 9.44 6.40 -2.29
N SER A 199 8.40 6.15 -3.08
CA SER A 199 7.05 5.98 -2.56
C SER A 199 6.41 4.70 -3.10
N THR A 200 5.79 3.96 -2.19
CA THR A 200 4.81 2.95 -2.57
C THR A 200 3.61 3.68 -3.20
N PRO A 201 3.07 3.19 -4.31
CA PRO A 201 1.88 3.78 -4.91
C PRO A 201 0.77 3.88 -3.87
N THR A 202 0.31 5.08 -3.62
CA THR A 202 -0.77 5.32 -2.66
C THR A 202 -1.99 5.80 -3.44
N THR A 203 -3.13 5.13 -3.23
CA THR A 203 -4.41 5.53 -3.79
C THR A 203 -5.13 6.40 -2.76
N TYR A 204 -5.50 7.61 -3.16
CA TYR A 204 -6.32 8.50 -2.33
C TYR A 204 -7.68 8.72 -2.99
N PRO A 205 -8.79 8.54 -2.26
CA PRO A 205 -10.11 8.88 -2.79
C PRO A 205 -10.20 10.39 -3.02
N ILE A 206 -10.70 10.77 -4.19
CA ILE A 206 -11.06 12.15 -4.50
C ILE A 206 -12.56 12.23 -4.37
N TYR A 207 -13.05 12.90 -3.34
CA TYR A 207 -14.48 13.11 -3.14
C TYR A 207 -14.98 14.21 -4.09
N SER A 208 -15.74 13.81 -5.11
CA SER A 208 -16.54 14.77 -5.90
C SER A 208 -17.94 14.80 -5.29
N ALA A 209 -18.36 15.96 -4.80
CA ALA A 209 -19.71 16.14 -4.29
C ALA A 209 -20.71 16.09 -5.47
N THR A 210 -21.40 14.98 -5.66
CA THR A 210 -22.56 14.88 -6.54
C THR A 210 -23.79 14.59 -5.69
N THR A 211 -24.66 15.58 -5.58
CA THR A 211 -25.99 15.41 -5.01
C THR A 211 -26.93 14.80 -6.05
N LYS A 212 -27.31 13.54 -5.86
CA LYS A 212 -28.51 12.95 -6.43
C LYS A 212 -29.13 12.00 -5.41
N ALA A 213 -30.21 12.44 -4.79
CA ALA A 213 -31.10 11.59 -4.03
C ALA A 213 -32.41 11.48 -4.82
N ASP A 214 -32.68 10.29 -5.34
CA ASP A 214 -34.03 9.77 -5.57
C ASP A 214 -33.96 8.34 -6.13
N SER A 215 -33.57 7.38 -5.30
CA SER A 215 -33.76 5.97 -5.61
C SER A 215 -33.90 5.18 -4.31
N ALA A 216 -34.87 4.25 -4.28
CA ALA A 216 -35.04 3.30 -3.18
C ALA A 216 -33.91 2.26 -3.09
N GLN A 217 -32.91 2.33 -3.98
CA GLN A 217 -31.75 1.44 -4.02
C GLN A 217 -30.51 2.13 -3.46
N THR A 218 -29.66 1.35 -2.77
CA THR A 218 -28.39 1.84 -2.27
C THR A 218 -27.48 2.23 -3.44
N VAL A 219 -27.07 3.51 -3.48
CA VAL A 219 -26.14 4.02 -4.47
C VAL A 219 -24.74 4.06 -3.86
N VAL A 220 -23.77 3.45 -4.54
CA VAL A 220 -22.36 3.52 -4.17
C VAL A 220 -21.62 4.39 -5.18
N ASP A 221 -21.34 5.64 -4.79
CA ASP A 221 -20.56 6.56 -5.62
C ASP A 221 -19.08 6.15 -5.57
N LEU A 222 -18.51 5.88 -6.75
CA LEU A 222 -17.15 5.36 -6.86
C LEU A 222 -16.09 6.46 -6.74
N GLY A 223 -16.42 7.68 -7.18
CA GLY A 223 -15.49 8.79 -7.26
C GLY A 223 -14.29 8.49 -8.16
N GLU A 224 -13.20 9.22 -7.97
CA GLU A 224 -11.90 8.95 -8.57
C GLU A 224 -10.85 8.71 -7.49
N GLN A 225 -9.87 7.86 -7.79
CA GLN A 225 -8.71 7.66 -6.94
C GLN A 225 -7.46 8.17 -7.64
N LYS A 226 -6.62 8.89 -6.88
CA LYS A 226 -5.35 9.42 -7.37
C LYS A 226 -4.23 8.45 -7.02
N VAL A 227 -3.58 7.90 -8.05
CA VAL A 227 -2.36 7.10 -7.91
C VAL A 227 -1.16 8.01 -8.08
N SER A 228 -0.21 7.94 -7.14
CA SER A 228 0.98 8.80 -7.13
C SER A 228 2.24 7.96 -7.01
N VAL A 229 3.25 8.29 -7.79
CA VAL A 229 4.59 7.70 -7.72
C VAL A 229 5.62 8.83 -7.61
N SER A 230 6.54 8.73 -6.66
CA SER A 230 7.63 9.68 -6.48
C SER A 230 8.96 9.04 -6.82
N VAL A 231 9.78 9.74 -7.61
CA VAL A 231 11.11 9.29 -8.00
C VAL A 231 12.15 10.34 -7.64
N THR A 232 13.30 9.88 -7.18
CA THR A 232 14.51 10.70 -7.04
C THR A 232 15.54 10.21 -8.02
N VAL A 233 16.00 11.10 -8.89
CA VAL A 233 16.95 10.77 -9.96
C VAL A 233 18.16 11.69 -9.86
N ARG A 234 19.35 11.11 -10.01
CA ARG A 234 20.63 11.81 -10.03
C ARG A 234 21.28 11.67 -11.39
N TRP A 235 21.64 12.80 -12.01
CA TRP A 235 22.35 12.86 -13.28
C TRP A 235 23.75 13.41 -13.11
N ALA A 236 24.72 12.79 -13.78
CA ALA A 236 26.02 13.42 -13.98
C ALA A 236 25.86 14.64 -14.90
N ILE A 237 26.64 15.66 -14.64
CA ILE A 237 26.72 16.89 -15.45
C ILE A 237 28.15 17.14 -15.92
N GLY A 238 28.28 17.75 -17.10
CA GLY A 238 29.55 18.12 -17.73
C GLY A 238 29.47 19.43 -18.50
#